data_fc89326a6e816654e2440543dc0589c9
#
_entry.id   fc89326a6e816654e2440543dc0589c9
#
_cell.length_a   1.000
_cell.length_b   1.000
_cell.length_c   1.000
_cell.angle_alpha   90.00
_cell.angle_beta   90.00
_cell.angle_gamma   90.00
#
_symmetry.space_group_name_H-M   'P 1'
#
loop_
_entity.id
_entity.type
_entity.pdbx_description
1 polymer ?
#
loop_
_entity_poly.entity_id
_entity_poly.type
_entity_poly.pdbx_seq_one_letter_code
_entity_poly.pdbx_strand_id
1 'polypeptide(L)'
;MVALALANGDEKLALGLVEEIISGRFQPATPTFLNAGKQQRGELVSCFLLRIEDNMESIGRSINSALQLSKRGGGVAFLLTNIREAGAPIKHIENQSSGVIPIMKLLEDAFSYANQLGSRQGAGAVYMNAHHPDIFRFLDTKRENADEKIRIKTLSLGVVIPDITFELAKNNEDMYLFSPYDVERVYGVPMADISVTEKYREMVDDPRIRKKKINAREFFQTLAEIQFESGYPYIMFEDTVNRANPIKGRINMSNLCSEILQVNEPSLYNDDLGYESTGKDISCNLGSLNIAKTMDSPDFARTVETAIRGLTAVSDMSHIRSVPSIEKGNDDSHAIGLGQMNLHGYLARERVYYGSEEGIDFTNLYFYAVTYHAVRASNRCLLYTSDAADEEDS
;
A
#
# COMPACT_ATOMS: atom_id res chain seq x y z
N MET A 1 -8.27 -10.43 26.36
CA MET A 1 -7.20 -11.20 25.68
C MET A 1 -6.37 -10.28 24.74
N VAL A 2 -6.98 -9.63 23.76
CA VAL A 2 -6.25 -8.73 22.81
C VAL A 2 -5.46 -7.64 23.54
N ALA A 3 -6.12 -6.88 24.43
CA ALA A 3 -5.47 -5.83 25.20
C ALA A 3 -4.30 -6.32 26.06
N LEU A 4 -4.43 -7.49 26.69
CA LEU A 4 -3.35 -8.10 27.48
C LEU A 4 -2.15 -8.52 26.59
N ALA A 5 -2.45 -9.05 25.40
CA ALA A 5 -1.39 -9.42 24.46
C ALA A 5 -0.62 -8.21 23.95
N LEU A 6 -1.32 -7.14 23.56
CA LEU A 6 -0.69 -5.90 23.08
C LEU A 6 0.04 -5.13 24.17
N ALA A 7 -0.40 -5.25 25.42
CA ALA A 7 0.23 -4.56 26.54
C ALA A 7 1.55 -5.20 27.02
N ASN A 8 1.83 -6.45 26.63
CA ASN A 8 3.07 -7.17 26.92
C ASN A 8 3.57 -7.00 28.38
N GLY A 9 2.66 -7.11 29.34
CA GLY A 9 2.96 -6.98 30.78
C GLY A 9 2.73 -5.59 31.38
N ASP A 10 2.48 -4.55 30.60
CA ASP A 10 2.09 -3.23 31.10
C ASP A 10 0.60 -3.22 31.49
N GLU A 11 0.31 -3.39 32.77
CA GLU A 11 -1.07 -3.42 33.29
C GLU A 11 -1.85 -2.12 32.99
N LYS A 12 -1.17 -0.97 33.04
CA LYS A 12 -1.81 0.33 32.79
C LYS A 12 -2.24 0.46 31.33
N LEU A 13 -1.39 0.01 30.39
CA LEU A 13 -1.71 -0.04 28.98
C LEU A 13 -2.83 -1.06 28.71
N ALA A 14 -2.79 -2.24 29.36
CA ALA A 14 -3.83 -3.26 29.24
C ALA A 14 -5.20 -2.72 29.62
N LEU A 15 -5.31 -2.06 30.78
CA LEU A 15 -6.54 -1.44 31.26
C LEU A 15 -7.01 -0.32 30.31
N GLY A 16 -6.10 0.53 29.86
CA GLY A 16 -6.42 1.57 28.88
C GLY A 16 -6.97 0.99 27.58
N LEU A 17 -6.31 -0.01 26.98
CA LEU A 17 -6.79 -0.68 25.77
C LEU A 17 -8.15 -1.35 25.96
N VAL A 18 -8.39 -1.98 27.10
CA VAL A 18 -9.71 -2.56 27.42
C VAL A 18 -10.78 -1.48 27.44
N GLU A 19 -10.52 -0.36 28.12
CA GLU A 19 -11.45 0.78 28.21
C GLU A 19 -11.77 1.35 26.81
N GLU A 20 -10.74 1.61 26.00
CA GLU A 20 -10.92 2.19 24.65
C GLU A 20 -11.64 1.25 23.69
N ILE A 21 -11.37 -0.06 23.75
CA ILE A 21 -12.02 -1.07 22.89
C ILE A 21 -13.48 -1.28 23.32
N ILE A 22 -13.77 -1.44 24.63
CA ILE A 22 -15.14 -1.70 25.10
C ILE A 22 -16.03 -0.48 24.92
N SER A 23 -15.53 0.72 25.12
CA SER A 23 -16.29 1.96 24.88
C SER A 23 -16.53 2.21 23.37
N GLY A 24 -15.85 1.46 22.50
CA GLY A 24 -15.94 1.62 21.05
C GLY A 24 -15.23 2.86 20.53
N ARG A 25 -14.29 3.44 21.31
CA ARG A 25 -13.46 4.56 20.88
C ARG A 25 -12.34 4.10 19.96
N PHE A 26 -11.68 2.96 20.26
CA PHE A 26 -10.62 2.38 19.45
C PHE A 26 -10.99 0.99 18.96
N GLN A 27 -10.80 0.75 17.67
CA GLN A 27 -11.03 -0.51 16.97
C GLN A 27 -9.73 -1.01 16.34
N PRO A 28 -9.04 -1.99 16.93
CA PRO A 28 -7.92 -2.68 16.26
C PRO A 28 -8.37 -3.35 14.97
N ALA A 29 -7.45 -3.57 14.05
CA ALA A 29 -7.75 -4.26 12.80
C ALA A 29 -8.21 -5.72 13.04
N THR A 30 -8.98 -6.26 12.09
CA THR A 30 -9.50 -7.65 12.16
C THR A 30 -8.42 -8.69 12.45
N PRO A 31 -7.22 -8.68 11.82
CA PRO A 31 -6.17 -9.66 12.14
C PRO A 31 -5.69 -9.57 13.59
N THR A 32 -5.58 -8.36 14.13
CA THR A 32 -5.21 -8.16 15.53
C THR A 32 -6.25 -8.81 16.47
N PHE A 33 -7.54 -8.61 16.21
CA PHE A 33 -8.58 -9.27 16.98
C PHE A 33 -8.59 -10.79 16.83
N LEU A 34 -8.35 -11.29 15.61
CA LEU A 34 -8.35 -12.72 15.34
C LEU A 34 -7.16 -13.45 15.95
N ASN A 35 -6.01 -12.80 16.04
CA ASN A 35 -4.74 -13.51 16.28
C ASN A 35 -4.02 -13.09 17.57
N ALA A 36 -4.24 -11.89 18.13
CA ALA A 36 -3.56 -11.46 19.35
C ALA A 36 -3.90 -12.35 20.56
N GLY A 37 -2.87 -12.82 21.23
CA GLY A 37 -2.98 -13.68 22.42
C GLY A 37 -3.24 -15.16 22.13
N LYS A 38 -3.27 -15.60 20.88
CA LYS A 38 -3.34 -17.03 20.51
C LYS A 38 -1.95 -17.65 20.44
N GLN A 39 -1.80 -18.92 20.85
CA GLN A 39 -0.56 -19.67 20.73
C GLN A 39 -0.21 -19.99 19.27
N GLN A 40 -1.19 -20.51 18.51
CA GLN A 40 -1.09 -20.71 17.08
C GLN A 40 -1.86 -19.58 16.40
N ARG A 41 -1.15 -18.62 15.85
CA ARG A 41 -1.74 -17.41 15.29
C ARG A 41 -1.31 -17.18 13.84
N GLY A 42 -2.18 -16.52 13.06
CA GLY A 42 -1.80 -15.80 11.86
C GLY A 42 -1.06 -14.51 12.21
N GLU A 43 -0.80 -13.67 11.22
CA GLU A 43 -0.19 -12.36 11.49
C GLU A 43 -1.17 -11.40 12.19
N LEU A 44 -0.62 -10.43 12.91
CA LEU A 44 -1.40 -9.35 13.54
C LEU A 44 -1.76 -8.25 12.55
N VAL A 45 -1.08 -8.22 11.41
CA VAL A 45 -1.23 -7.26 10.31
C VAL A 45 -1.83 -7.95 9.09
N SER A 46 -2.53 -7.19 8.25
CA SER A 46 -3.26 -7.75 7.12
C SER A 46 -2.89 -7.20 5.76
N CYS A 47 -2.11 -6.12 5.68
CA CYS A 47 -1.79 -5.47 4.43
C CYS A 47 -0.29 -5.46 4.21
N PHE A 48 0.12 -5.98 3.03
CA PHE A 48 1.51 -6.05 2.61
C PHE A 48 1.63 -5.48 1.20
N LEU A 49 2.69 -4.71 0.96
CA LEU A 49 2.98 -4.11 -0.33
C LEU A 49 4.39 -4.54 -0.73
N LEU A 50 4.53 -5.15 -1.89
CA LEU A 50 5.79 -5.68 -2.40
C LEU A 50 6.07 -5.14 -3.80
N ARG A 51 7.35 -4.89 -4.07
CA ARG A 51 7.84 -4.57 -5.42
C ARG A 51 8.13 -5.85 -6.19
N ILE A 52 7.96 -5.77 -7.50
CA ILE A 52 8.47 -6.77 -8.45
C ILE A 52 9.40 -6.06 -9.42
N GLU A 53 10.64 -6.53 -9.51
CA GLU A 53 11.62 -6.06 -10.48
C GLU A 53 11.61 -6.96 -11.72
N ASP A 54 12.13 -6.44 -12.85
CA ASP A 54 12.02 -7.08 -14.17
C ASP A 54 13.03 -8.22 -14.40
N ASN A 55 13.02 -9.20 -13.49
CA ASN A 55 13.81 -10.42 -13.59
C ASN A 55 13.03 -11.62 -13.02
N MET A 56 13.42 -12.83 -13.43
CA MET A 56 12.72 -14.09 -13.06
C MET A 56 12.81 -14.38 -11.57
N GLU A 57 13.90 -14.00 -10.94
CA GLU A 57 14.17 -14.23 -9.51
C GLU A 57 13.20 -13.38 -8.66
N SER A 58 13.04 -12.10 -9.00
CA SER A 58 12.06 -11.22 -8.34
C SER A 58 10.62 -11.67 -8.58
N ILE A 59 10.26 -12.05 -9.80
CA ILE A 59 8.92 -12.58 -10.13
C ILE A 59 8.65 -13.87 -9.35
N GLY A 60 9.58 -14.83 -9.37
CA GLY A 60 9.46 -16.10 -8.65
C GLY A 60 9.36 -15.90 -7.14
N ARG A 61 10.18 -15.02 -6.58
CA ARG A 61 10.13 -14.67 -5.16
C ARG A 61 8.81 -14.01 -4.77
N SER A 62 8.27 -13.15 -5.62
CA SER A 62 6.99 -12.47 -5.39
C SER A 62 5.81 -13.45 -5.32
N ILE A 63 5.79 -14.46 -6.19
CA ILE A 63 4.78 -15.54 -6.15
C ILE A 63 4.91 -16.34 -4.84
N ASN A 64 6.13 -16.69 -4.43
CA ASN A 64 6.35 -17.35 -3.15
C ASN A 64 5.87 -16.48 -1.98
N SER A 65 6.19 -15.18 -1.97
CA SER A 65 5.76 -14.22 -0.95
C SER A 65 4.24 -14.11 -0.90
N ALA A 66 3.55 -14.08 -2.05
CA ALA A 66 2.10 -14.09 -2.13
C ALA A 66 1.50 -15.31 -1.39
N LEU A 67 2.02 -16.51 -1.65
CA LEU A 67 1.60 -17.74 -0.98
C LEU A 67 1.86 -17.69 0.53
N GLN A 68 3.06 -17.23 0.97
CA GLN A 68 3.43 -17.18 2.38
C GLN A 68 2.60 -16.19 3.18
N LEU A 69 2.31 -15.01 2.63
CA LEU A 69 1.53 -13.97 3.29
C LEU A 69 0.03 -14.30 3.28
N SER A 70 -0.49 -14.79 2.16
CA SER A 70 -1.90 -15.15 2.01
C SER A 70 -2.32 -16.28 2.96
N LYS A 71 -1.51 -17.33 3.12
CA LYS A 71 -1.79 -18.42 4.07
C LYS A 71 -1.91 -17.95 5.52
N ARG A 72 -1.35 -16.78 5.85
CA ARG A 72 -1.40 -16.17 7.18
C ARG A 72 -2.52 -15.12 7.32
N GLY A 73 -3.35 -14.96 6.27
CA GLY A 73 -4.50 -14.06 6.24
C GLY A 73 -4.18 -12.63 5.78
N GLY A 74 -2.99 -12.41 5.19
CA GLY A 74 -2.59 -11.12 4.63
C GLY A 74 -3.17 -10.88 3.24
N GLY A 75 -3.64 -9.65 3.00
CA GLY A 75 -3.87 -9.11 1.66
C GLY A 75 -2.58 -8.50 1.12
N VAL A 76 -2.23 -8.76 -0.12
CA VAL A 76 -0.94 -8.36 -0.68
C VAL A 76 -1.12 -7.54 -1.95
N ALA A 77 -0.46 -6.40 -2.03
CA ALA A 77 -0.37 -5.60 -3.25
C ALA A 77 1.01 -5.73 -3.88
N PHE A 78 1.06 -5.76 -5.21
CA PHE A 78 2.30 -5.84 -5.98
C PHE A 78 2.41 -4.67 -6.97
N LEU A 79 3.62 -4.14 -7.10
CA LEU A 79 3.95 -3.12 -8.09
C LEU A 79 4.43 -3.78 -9.38
N LEU A 80 3.74 -3.52 -10.50
CA LEU A 80 4.07 -4.06 -11.82
C LEU A 80 4.72 -3.04 -12.76
N THR A 81 4.88 -1.78 -12.34
CA THR A 81 5.39 -0.70 -13.18
C THR A 81 6.75 -1.00 -13.81
N ASN A 82 7.61 -1.75 -13.10
CA ASN A 82 8.96 -2.04 -13.56
C ASN A 82 9.04 -3.22 -14.54
N ILE A 83 7.99 -4.02 -14.66
CA ILE A 83 7.96 -5.17 -15.57
C ILE A 83 7.91 -4.67 -17.01
N ARG A 84 8.79 -5.19 -17.86
CA ARG A 84 8.79 -4.85 -19.29
C ARG A 84 7.48 -5.22 -19.97
N GLU A 85 7.08 -4.39 -20.91
CA GLU A 85 5.86 -4.57 -21.70
C GLU A 85 5.88 -5.80 -22.58
N ALA A 86 4.71 -6.25 -23.02
CA ALA A 86 4.58 -7.28 -24.03
C ALA A 86 5.25 -6.86 -25.35
N GLY A 87 6.00 -7.79 -25.92
CA GLY A 87 6.80 -7.55 -27.13
C GLY A 87 8.17 -6.92 -26.87
N ALA A 88 8.49 -6.54 -25.63
CA ALA A 88 9.84 -6.07 -25.31
C ALA A 88 10.90 -7.16 -25.53
N PRO A 89 12.16 -6.80 -25.82
CA PRO A 89 13.22 -7.78 -26.04
C PRO A 89 13.63 -8.50 -24.76
N ILE A 90 13.98 -9.77 -24.90
CA ILE A 90 14.69 -10.56 -23.88
C ILE A 90 16.00 -11.05 -24.50
N LYS A 91 17.11 -10.81 -23.82
CA LYS A 91 18.46 -11.16 -24.32
C LYS A 91 18.70 -10.64 -25.76
N HIS A 92 18.26 -9.42 -26.04
CA HIS A 92 18.34 -8.76 -27.35
C HIS A 92 17.51 -9.40 -28.48
N ILE A 93 16.59 -10.31 -28.16
CA ILE A 93 15.66 -10.91 -29.12
C ILE A 93 14.31 -10.18 -28.96
N GLU A 94 13.87 -9.49 -30.01
CA GLU A 94 12.62 -8.73 -30.03
C GLU A 94 11.37 -9.65 -29.90
N ASN A 95 10.26 -9.09 -29.42
CA ASN A 95 8.97 -9.75 -29.30
C ASN A 95 8.97 -11.01 -28.41
N GLN A 96 9.82 -11.06 -27.39
CA GLN A 96 9.92 -12.20 -26.49
C GLN A 96 9.12 -12.02 -25.18
N SER A 97 8.98 -10.80 -24.69
CA SER A 97 8.26 -10.56 -23.43
C SER A 97 6.75 -10.78 -23.61
N SER A 98 6.14 -11.45 -22.65
CA SER A 98 4.67 -11.61 -22.56
C SER A 98 3.99 -10.46 -21.83
N GLY A 99 4.76 -9.54 -21.21
CA GLY A 99 4.24 -8.42 -20.44
C GLY A 99 3.65 -8.80 -19.08
N VAL A 100 2.82 -7.93 -18.52
CA VAL A 100 2.33 -8.03 -17.14
C VAL A 100 1.21 -9.07 -16.93
N ILE A 101 0.42 -9.39 -17.95
CA ILE A 101 -0.79 -10.22 -17.79
C ILE A 101 -0.50 -11.64 -17.27
N PRO A 102 0.50 -12.38 -17.78
CA PRO A 102 0.83 -13.69 -17.24
C PRO A 102 1.25 -13.67 -15.77
N ILE A 103 1.96 -12.61 -15.34
CA ILE A 103 2.34 -12.44 -13.92
C ILE A 103 1.09 -12.20 -13.07
N MET A 104 0.14 -11.39 -13.54
CA MET A 104 -1.14 -11.18 -12.87
C MET A 104 -1.91 -12.50 -12.70
N LYS A 105 -1.90 -13.38 -13.71
CA LYS A 105 -2.52 -14.72 -13.61
C LYS A 105 -1.87 -15.59 -12.55
N LEU A 106 -0.54 -15.65 -12.51
CA LEU A 106 0.19 -16.42 -11.49
C LEU A 106 -0.11 -15.90 -10.07
N LEU A 107 -0.21 -14.59 -9.88
CA LEU A 107 -0.57 -13.98 -8.60
C LEU A 107 -2.03 -14.29 -8.23
N GLU A 108 -2.96 -14.19 -9.17
CA GLU A 108 -4.37 -14.54 -8.96
C GLU A 108 -4.53 -15.99 -8.50
N ASP A 109 -3.86 -16.93 -9.17
CA ASP A 109 -3.88 -18.35 -8.82
C ASP A 109 -3.22 -18.60 -7.45
N ALA A 110 -2.13 -17.90 -7.13
CA ALA A 110 -1.49 -18.00 -5.81
C ALA A 110 -2.44 -17.57 -4.68
N PHE A 111 -3.19 -16.47 -4.84
CA PHE A 111 -4.19 -16.02 -3.85
C PHE A 111 -5.42 -16.92 -3.80
N SER A 112 -5.83 -17.47 -4.92
CA SER A 112 -6.91 -18.46 -4.97
C SER A 112 -6.57 -19.73 -4.22
N TYR A 113 -5.32 -20.17 -4.30
CA TYR A 113 -4.83 -21.39 -3.64
C TYR A 113 -4.60 -21.21 -2.14
N ALA A 114 -3.92 -20.12 -1.73
CA ALA A 114 -3.50 -19.92 -0.36
C ALA A 114 -4.49 -19.04 0.41
N ASN A 115 -5.11 -19.61 1.43
CA ASN A 115 -5.99 -18.89 2.36
C ASN A 115 -5.69 -19.29 3.82
N GLN A 116 -6.21 -18.54 4.78
CA GLN A 116 -6.02 -18.80 6.20
C GLN A 116 -7.01 -19.88 6.68
N LEU A 117 -6.84 -21.12 6.25
CA LEU A 117 -7.65 -22.28 6.67
C LEU A 117 -9.17 -22.00 6.65
N GLY A 118 -9.64 -21.28 5.63
CA GLY A 118 -11.03 -20.88 5.50
C GLY A 118 -11.49 -19.70 6.37
N SER A 119 -10.67 -19.24 7.31
CA SER A 119 -10.99 -18.07 8.15
C SER A 119 -10.97 -16.75 7.38
N ARG A 120 -10.13 -16.64 6.35
CA ARG A 120 -10.01 -15.49 5.49
C ARG A 120 -9.52 -15.92 4.10
N GLN A 121 -10.23 -15.52 3.06
CA GLN A 121 -9.83 -15.81 1.69
C GLN A 121 -8.57 -15.01 1.32
N GLY A 122 -7.73 -15.56 0.43
CA GLY A 122 -6.60 -14.87 -0.15
C GLY A 122 -7.09 -13.70 -1.01
N ALA A 123 -6.42 -12.56 -0.89
CA ALA A 123 -6.75 -11.34 -1.64
C ALA A 123 -5.48 -10.63 -2.08
N GLY A 124 -5.48 -10.15 -3.33
CA GLY A 124 -4.36 -9.43 -3.92
C GLY A 124 -4.77 -8.21 -4.70
N ALA A 125 -3.82 -7.28 -4.86
CA ALA A 125 -3.92 -6.14 -5.74
C ALA A 125 -2.67 -6.00 -6.58
N VAL A 126 -2.78 -5.34 -7.72
CA VAL A 126 -1.64 -4.99 -8.57
C VAL A 126 -1.73 -3.53 -8.98
N TYR A 127 -0.60 -2.84 -8.89
CA TYR A 127 -0.47 -1.42 -9.22
C TYR A 127 0.43 -1.22 -10.42
N MET A 128 0.06 -0.29 -11.31
CA MET A 128 0.85 0.05 -12.49
C MET A 128 0.74 1.54 -12.80
N ASN A 129 1.84 2.14 -13.28
CA ASN A 129 1.84 3.54 -13.71
C ASN A 129 1.04 3.72 -15.00
N ALA A 130 0.30 4.81 -15.13
CA ALA A 130 -0.53 5.16 -16.28
C ALA A 130 0.28 5.27 -17.58
N HIS A 131 1.59 5.53 -17.50
CA HIS A 131 2.49 5.63 -18.65
C HIS A 131 3.17 4.31 -19.04
N HIS A 132 2.75 3.18 -18.47
CA HIS A 132 3.23 1.86 -18.86
C HIS A 132 2.62 1.42 -20.19
N PRO A 133 3.38 0.82 -21.14
CA PRO A 133 2.86 0.44 -22.46
C PRO A 133 1.73 -0.59 -22.43
N ASP A 134 1.67 -1.46 -21.42
CA ASP A 134 0.61 -2.45 -21.25
C ASP A 134 -0.65 -1.89 -20.54
N ILE A 135 -0.76 -0.57 -20.29
CA ILE A 135 -1.84 0.00 -19.46
C ILE A 135 -3.25 -0.38 -19.95
N PHE A 136 -3.52 -0.31 -21.23
CA PHE A 136 -4.83 -0.70 -21.75
C PHE A 136 -5.08 -2.20 -21.60
N ARG A 137 -4.07 -3.04 -21.86
CA ARG A 137 -4.20 -4.50 -21.66
C ARG A 137 -4.46 -4.83 -20.19
N PHE A 138 -3.80 -4.12 -19.27
CA PHE A 138 -4.01 -4.21 -17.83
C PHE A 138 -5.46 -3.86 -17.44
N LEU A 139 -5.99 -2.73 -17.93
CA LEU A 139 -7.36 -2.30 -17.69
C LEU A 139 -8.38 -3.27 -18.29
N ASP A 140 -8.16 -3.73 -19.51
CA ASP A 140 -9.07 -4.64 -20.24
C ASP A 140 -9.25 -5.99 -19.54
N THR A 141 -8.33 -6.39 -18.63
CA THR A 141 -8.51 -7.60 -17.81
C THR A 141 -9.77 -7.59 -16.94
N LYS A 142 -10.35 -6.40 -16.69
CA LYS A 142 -11.57 -6.21 -15.88
C LYS A 142 -12.85 -5.99 -16.69
N ARG A 143 -12.79 -5.95 -18.02
CA ARG A 143 -14.00 -5.85 -18.83
C ARG A 143 -14.90 -7.07 -18.65
N GLU A 144 -16.21 -6.86 -18.66
CA GLU A 144 -17.19 -7.95 -18.55
C GLU A 144 -17.05 -9.00 -19.66
N ASN A 145 -16.69 -8.55 -20.86
CA ASN A 145 -16.51 -9.39 -22.04
C ASN A 145 -15.05 -9.75 -22.34
N ALA A 146 -14.14 -9.59 -21.36
CA ALA A 146 -12.74 -9.96 -21.54
C ALA A 146 -12.60 -11.47 -21.86
N ASP A 147 -11.68 -11.80 -22.77
CA ASP A 147 -11.30 -13.18 -23.04
C ASP A 147 -10.83 -13.86 -21.72
N GLU A 148 -11.32 -15.06 -21.44
CA GLU A 148 -10.99 -15.83 -20.24
C GLU A 148 -9.46 -16.02 -20.05
N LYS A 149 -8.69 -16.01 -21.13
CA LYS A 149 -7.22 -16.09 -21.08
C LYS A 149 -6.56 -14.89 -20.44
N ILE A 150 -7.17 -13.70 -20.53
CA ILE A 150 -6.62 -12.46 -19.96
C ILE A 150 -7.43 -11.95 -18.78
N ARG A 151 -8.65 -12.45 -18.59
CA ARG A 151 -9.57 -11.97 -17.56
C ARG A 151 -8.99 -12.20 -16.16
N ILE A 152 -8.97 -11.17 -15.36
CA ILE A 152 -8.58 -11.18 -13.94
C ILE A 152 -9.83 -10.96 -13.09
N LYS A 153 -10.25 -11.96 -12.34
CA LYS A 153 -11.50 -11.95 -11.56
C LYS A 153 -11.31 -11.41 -10.15
N THR A 154 -10.26 -11.85 -9.46
CA THR A 154 -10.10 -11.66 -8.00
C THR A 154 -9.08 -10.62 -7.60
N LEU A 155 -8.09 -10.27 -8.47
CA LEU A 155 -7.15 -9.20 -8.14
C LEU A 155 -7.80 -7.82 -8.27
N SER A 156 -7.57 -6.97 -7.29
CA SER A 156 -7.85 -5.53 -7.39
C SER A 156 -6.81 -4.86 -8.29
N LEU A 157 -7.23 -3.88 -9.07
CA LEU A 157 -6.32 -3.09 -9.89
C LEU A 157 -6.16 -1.69 -9.31
N GLY A 158 -4.94 -1.15 -9.34
CA GLY A 158 -4.63 0.23 -9.04
C GLY A 158 -3.81 0.88 -10.16
N VAL A 159 -4.10 2.12 -10.48
CA VAL A 159 -3.34 2.92 -11.44
C VAL A 159 -2.71 4.11 -10.73
N VAL A 160 -1.40 4.23 -10.89
CA VAL A 160 -0.61 5.36 -10.40
C VAL A 160 -0.58 6.41 -11.50
N ILE A 161 -1.20 7.56 -11.27
CA ILE A 161 -1.39 8.61 -12.28
C ILE A 161 -0.57 9.84 -11.93
N PRO A 162 0.46 10.17 -12.75
CA PRO A 162 1.23 11.42 -12.64
C PRO A 162 0.38 12.66 -12.99
N ASP A 163 0.71 13.82 -12.42
CA ASP A 163 0.02 15.09 -12.69
C ASP A 163 0.03 15.46 -14.19
N ILE A 164 1.14 15.20 -14.89
CA ILE A 164 1.25 15.45 -16.34
C ILE A 164 0.16 14.74 -17.15
N THR A 165 -0.31 13.57 -16.72
CA THR A 165 -1.39 12.83 -17.42
C THR A 165 -2.69 13.64 -17.41
N PHE A 166 -3.02 14.27 -16.28
CA PHE A 166 -4.20 15.14 -16.15
C PHE A 166 -4.06 16.41 -16.98
N GLU A 167 -2.86 17.02 -17.01
CA GLU A 167 -2.59 18.22 -17.81
C GLU A 167 -2.78 17.94 -19.30
N LEU A 168 -2.21 16.85 -19.81
CA LEU A 168 -2.37 16.43 -21.21
C LEU A 168 -3.84 16.15 -21.56
N ALA A 169 -4.55 15.47 -20.67
CA ALA A 169 -5.98 15.19 -20.88
C ALA A 169 -6.84 16.47 -20.86
N LYS A 170 -6.56 17.41 -19.95
CA LYS A 170 -7.23 18.72 -19.90
C LYS A 170 -7.09 19.47 -21.21
N ASN A 171 -5.91 19.44 -21.79
CA ASN A 171 -5.59 20.11 -23.05
C ASN A 171 -5.98 19.29 -24.30
N ASN A 172 -6.48 18.07 -24.14
CA ASN A 172 -6.75 17.12 -25.22
C ASN A 172 -5.52 16.80 -26.08
N GLU A 173 -4.38 16.66 -25.42
CA GLU A 173 -3.10 16.35 -26.04
C GLU A 173 -2.84 14.84 -26.06
N ASP A 174 -1.87 14.44 -26.88
CA ASP A 174 -1.34 13.08 -26.87
C ASP A 174 -0.42 12.87 -25.66
N MET A 175 -0.49 11.68 -25.08
CA MET A 175 0.46 11.21 -24.07
C MET A 175 1.29 10.04 -24.60
N TYR A 176 2.46 9.86 -24.03
CA TYR A 176 3.35 8.76 -24.37
C TYR A 176 3.42 7.75 -23.25
N LEU A 177 3.41 6.48 -23.62
CA LEU A 177 3.69 5.32 -22.78
C LEU A 177 5.14 4.93 -23.01
N PHE A 178 5.90 4.65 -21.94
CA PHE A 178 7.34 4.44 -22.00
C PHE A 178 7.71 3.03 -21.60
N SER A 179 8.63 2.38 -22.36
CA SER A 179 9.17 1.08 -22.01
C SER A 179 9.94 1.14 -20.69
N PRO A 180 9.50 0.44 -19.62
CA PRO A 180 10.20 0.44 -18.33
C PRO A 180 11.65 -0.06 -18.48
N TYR A 181 11.87 -1.05 -19.31
CA TYR A 181 13.20 -1.60 -19.59
C TYR A 181 14.16 -0.56 -20.19
N ASP A 182 13.69 0.26 -21.13
CA ASP A 182 14.53 1.30 -21.72
C ASP A 182 14.73 2.48 -20.77
N VAL A 183 13.71 2.84 -20.00
CA VAL A 183 13.79 3.89 -18.95
C VAL A 183 14.87 3.53 -17.94
N GLU A 184 14.86 2.30 -17.41
CA GLU A 184 15.87 1.84 -16.46
C GLU A 184 17.28 1.86 -17.06
N ARG A 185 17.44 1.42 -18.32
CA ARG A 185 18.74 1.48 -19.01
C ARG A 185 19.27 2.88 -19.23
N VAL A 186 18.39 3.85 -19.44
CA VAL A 186 18.79 5.25 -19.70
C VAL A 186 19.10 5.99 -18.40
N TYR A 187 18.29 5.81 -17.37
CA TYR A 187 18.41 6.55 -16.10
C TYR A 187 19.17 5.80 -15.01
N GLY A 188 19.38 4.49 -15.16
CA GLY A 188 20.06 3.66 -14.15
C GLY A 188 19.21 3.36 -12.91
N VAL A 189 17.90 3.67 -12.96
CA VAL A 189 16.93 3.38 -11.91
C VAL A 189 15.62 2.92 -12.53
N PRO A 190 14.84 2.04 -11.86
CA PRO A 190 13.56 1.55 -12.34
C PRO A 190 12.56 2.68 -12.60
N MET A 191 11.63 2.47 -13.55
CA MET A 191 10.62 3.46 -13.92
C MET A 191 9.75 3.92 -12.73
N ALA A 192 9.45 3.03 -11.80
CA ALA A 192 8.65 3.36 -10.61
C ALA A 192 9.36 4.35 -9.64
N ASP A 193 10.66 4.51 -9.75
CA ASP A 193 11.46 5.39 -8.89
C ASP A 193 11.73 6.75 -9.54
N ILE A 194 11.17 6.99 -10.73
CA ILE A 194 11.30 8.24 -11.49
C ILE A 194 10.00 9.04 -11.41
N SER A 195 10.09 10.35 -11.24
CA SER A 195 8.95 11.25 -11.46
C SER A 195 8.66 11.36 -12.96
N VAL A 196 7.59 10.71 -13.41
CA VAL A 196 7.18 10.81 -14.81
C VAL A 196 6.83 12.25 -15.18
N THR A 197 6.17 12.99 -14.28
CA THR A 197 5.83 14.41 -14.51
C THR A 197 7.07 15.26 -14.78
N GLU A 198 8.11 15.13 -13.96
CA GLU A 198 9.34 15.93 -14.10
C GLU A 198 10.16 15.52 -15.32
N LYS A 199 10.20 14.22 -15.63
CA LYS A 199 11.01 13.64 -16.70
C LYS A 199 10.27 13.46 -18.03
N TYR A 200 8.99 13.80 -18.10
CA TYR A 200 8.12 13.49 -19.23
C TYR A 200 8.69 13.96 -20.56
N ARG A 201 9.05 15.25 -20.67
CA ARG A 201 9.58 15.83 -21.91
C ARG A 201 10.92 15.23 -22.30
N GLU A 202 11.79 15.03 -21.32
CA GLU A 202 13.09 14.40 -21.55
C GLU A 202 12.94 12.97 -22.09
N MET A 203 12.02 12.17 -21.51
CA MET A 203 11.71 10.82 -21.99
C MET A 203 11.04 10.82 -23.37
N VAL A 204 10.22 11.81 -23.68
CA VAL A 204 9.60 11.95 -25.02
C VAL A 204 10.66 12.23 -26.07
N ASP A 205 11.66 13.05 -25.79
CA ASP A 205 12.68 13.48 -26.74
C ASP A 205 13.82 12.46 -26.88
N ASP A 206 14.00 11.55 -25.90
CA ASP A 206 15.10 10.57 -25.93
C ASP A 206 14.79 9.40 -26.90
N PRO A 207 15.57 9.26 -27.99
CA PRO A 207 15.37 8.20 -28.98
C PRO A 207 15.72 6.80 -28.46
N ARG A 208 16.42 6.67 -27.34
CA ARG A 208 16.79 5.39 -26.73
C ARG A 208 15.64 4.73 -25.98
N ILE A 209 14.59 5.50 -25.66
CA ILE A 209 13.40 5.02 -24.95
C ILE A 209 12.32 4.70 -25.98
N ARG A 210 11.90 3.43 -26.06
CA ARG A 210 10.73 3.04 -26.86
C ARG A 210 9.48 3.60 -26.21
N LYS A 211 8.61 4.14 -27.06
CA LYS A 211 7.40 4.81 -26.59
C LYS A 211 6.23 4.58 -27.55
N LYS A 212 5.04 4.54 -27.01
CA LYS A 212 3.78 4.45 -27.76
C LYS A 212 2.95 5.70 -27.49
N LYS A 213 2.49 6.33 -28.56
CA LYS A 213 1.63 7.52 -28.47
C LYS A 213 0.17 7.11 -28.38
N ILE A 214 -0.58 7.74 -27.48
CA ILE A 214 -2.03 7.60 -27.32
C ILE A 214 -2.64 8.98 -27.01
N ASN A 215 -3.97 9.12 -27.14
CA ASN A 215 -4.64 10.33 -26.68
C ASN A 215 -4.91 10.27 -25.16
N ALA A 216 -4.60 11.33 -24.42
CA ALA A 216 -4.74 11.34 -22.96
C ALA A 216 -6.20 11.32 -22.50
N ARG A 217 -7.15 11.91 -23.25
CA ARG A 217 -8.59 11.83 -22.92
C ARG A 217 -9.15 10.44 -23.16
N GLU A 218 -8.71 9.76 -24.22
CA GLU A 218 -9.10 8.37 -24.51
C GLU A 218 -8.67 7.44 -23.35
N PHE A 219 -7.50 7.66 -22.79
CA PHE A 219 -7.06 6.94 -21.59
C PHE A 219 -8.04 7.13 -20.42
N PHE A 220 -8.42 8.37 -20.07
CA PHE A 220 -9.36 8.62 -18.98
C PHE A 220 -10.77 8.13 -19.29
N GLN A 221 -11.21 8.18 -20.56
CA GLN A 221 -12.48 7.62 -20.97
C GLN A 221 -12.51 6.10 -20.76
N THR A 222 -11.48 5.40 -21.22
CA THR A 222 -11.33 3.95 -20.98
C THR A 222 -11.30 3.62 -19.50
N LEU A 223 -10.54 4.38 -18.71
CA LEU A 223 -10.46 4.20 -17.27
C LEU A 223 -11.83 4.36 -16.60
N ALA A 224 -12.61 5.38 -16.98
CA ALA A 224 -13.95 5.61 -16.44
C ALA A 224 -14.93 4.49 -16.85
N GLU A 225 -14.86 4.00 -18.09
CA GLU A 225 -15.66 2.85 -18.55
C GLU A 225 -15.38 1.61 -17.70
N ILE A 226 -14.10 1.27 -17.48
CA ILE A 226 -13.72 0.11 -16.68
C ILE A 226 -14.14 0.29 -15.22
N GLN A 227 -14.04 1.50 -14.66
CA GLN A 227 -14.53 1.77 -13.31
C GLN A 227 -16.04 1.60 -13.20
N PHE A 228 -16.79 2.01 -14.21
CA PHE A 228 -18.23 1.81 -14.25
C PHE A 228 -18.62 0.32 -14.34
N GLU A 229 -17.90 -0.46 -15.15
CA GLU A 229 -18.17 -1.90 -15.32
C GLU A 229 -17.78 -2.73 -14.08
N SER A 230 -16.65 -2.41 -13.44
CA SER A 230 -16.00 -3.31 -12.47
C SER A 230 -15.73 -2.70 -11.10
N GLY A 231 -15.83 -1.38 -10.92
CA GLY A 231 -15.37 -0.67 -9.73
C GLY A 231 -13.83 -0.49 -9.65
N TYR A 232 -13.09 -0.97 -10.62
CA TYR A 232 -11.63 -0.85 -10.72
C TYR A 232 -11.22 -0.01 -11.93
N PRO A 233 -10.01 0.54 -11.98
CA PRO A 233 -8.97 0.51 -10.95
C PRO A 233 -9.19 1.54 -9.85
N TYR A 234 -8.48 1.36 -8.72
CA TYR A 234 -8.20 2.46 -7.78
C TYR A 234 -7.26 3.45 -8.44
N ILE A 235 -7.33 4.71 -8.02
CA ILE A 235 -6.46 5.77 -8.53
C ILE A 235 -5.56 6.27 -7.41
N MET A 236 -4.25 6.29 -7.67
CA MET A 236 -3.26 6.93 -6.82
C MET A 236 -2.70 8.16 -7.55
N PHE A 237 -2.86 9.34 -6.94
CA PHE A 237 -2.33 10.60 -7.45
C PHE A 237 -0.85 10.73 -7.10
N GLU A 238 0.03 10.29 -8.01
CA GLU A 238 1.45 10.08 -7.78
C GLU A 238 2.17 11.31 -7.21
N ASP A 239 2.03 12.45 -7.87
CA ASP A 239 2.76 13.65 -7.47
C ASP A 239 2.18 14.28 -6.20
N THR A 240 0.86 14.23 -6.00
CA THR A 240 0.21 14.70 -4.78
C THR A 240 0.70 13.93 -3.56
N VAL A 241 0.75 12.59 -3.67
CA VAL A 241 1.25 11.72 -2.60
C VAL A 241 2.72 12.01 -2.30
N ASN A 242 3.55 12.17 -3.32
CA ASN A 242 4.98 12.40 -3.14
C ASN A 242 5.30 13.82 -2.64
N ARG A 243 4.50 14.84 -2.98
CA ARG A 243 4.61 16.18 -2.38
C ARG A 243 4.29 16.18 -0.88
N ALA A 244 3.37 15.33 -0.45
CA ALA A 244 2.98 15.20 0.95
C ALA A 244 3.88 14.24 1.75
N ASN A 245 4.75 13.48 1.09
CA ASN A 245 5.61 12.50 1.74
C ASN A 245 6.72 13.15 2.55
N PRO A 246 6.77 12.98 3.90
CA PRO A 246 7.83 13.55 4.73
C PRO A 246 9.08 12.69 4.79
N ILE A 247 9.04 11.47 4.22
CA ILE A 247 10.12 10.48 4.30
C ILE A 247 10.94 10.49 3.01
N LYS A 248 12.26 10.36 3.14
CA LYS A 248 13.15 10.27 1.98
C LYS A 248 12.83 9.02 1.15
N GLY A 249 12.64 9.21 -0.15
CA GLY A 249 12.30 8.16 -1.10
C GLY A 249 11.01 8.47 -1.84
N ARG A 250 10.56 7.53 -2.68
CA ARG A 250 9.37 7.71 -3.53
C ARG A 250 8.29 6.70 -3.17
N ILE A 251 7.05 7.17 -3.06
CA ILE A 251 5.87 6.35 -2.94
C ILE A 251 5.38 6.05 -4.35
N ASN A 252 5.34 4.78 -4.72
CA ASN A 252 5.08 4.31 -6.08
C ASN A 252 3.92 3.32 -6.21
N MET A 253 3.29 2.96 -5.10
CA MET A 253 2.14 2.06 -5.04
C MET A 253 1.33 2.27 -3.77
N SER A 254 0.19 1.61 -3.68
CA SER A 254 -0.60 1.50 -2.45
C SER A 254 -0.98 0.04 -2.17
N ASN A 255 -1.73 -0.21 -1.10
CA ASN A 255 -2.16 -1.55 -0.69
C ASN A 255 -3.47 -1.99 -1.36
N LEU A 256 -3.98 -3.13 -0.93
CA LEU A 256 -5.22 -3.75 -1.43
C LEU A 256 -6.45 -2.82 -1.36
N CYS A 257 -6.54 -1.96 -0.34
CA CYS A 257 -7.65 -1.03 -0.13
C CYS A 257 -7.30 0.43 -0.45
N SER A 258 -6.08 0.71 -0.91
CA SER A 258 -5.62 2.04 -1.40
C SER A 258 -5.47 3.13 -0.32
N GLU A 259 -5.28 2.75 0.96
CA GLU A 259 -5.09 3.70 2.07
C GLU A 259 -3.65 3.83 2.57
N ILE A 260 -2.71 2.97 2.12
CA ILE A 260 -1.34 2.94 2.60
C ILE A 260 -0.39 3.57 1.59
N LEU A 261 0.35 4.56 2.06
CA LEU A 261 1.28 5.34 1.27
C LEU A 261 2.62 5.42 2.01
N GLN A 262 3.55 4.53 1.64
CA GLN A 262 4.88 4.43 2.25
C GLN A 262 5.96 4.23 1.19
N VAL A 263 7.19 4.59 1.54
CA VAL A 263 8.37 4.35 0.70
C VAL A 263 8.79 2.89 0.82
N ASN A 264 9.11 2.26 -0.32
CA ASN A 264 9.71 0.94 -0.41
C ASN A 264 11.09 1.00 -1.07
N GLU A 265 11.89 -0.05 -0.86
CA GLU A 265 13.21 -0.21 -1.46
C GLU A 265 13.31 -1.59 -2.11
N PRO A 266 13.93 -1.71 -3.32
CA PRO A 266 14.03 -2.99 -4.01
C PRO A 266 14.94 -3.97 -3.28
N SER A 267 14.59 -5.27 -3.37
CA SER A 267 15.47 -6.37 -2.98
C SER A 267 16.18 -6.96 -4.20
N LEU A 268 17.38 -7.51 -3.99
CA LEU A 268 18.08 -8.32 -4.97
C LEU A 268 18.04 -9.79 -4.55
N TYR A 269 17.95 -10.67 -5.52
CA TYR A 269 17.79 -12.11 -5.30
C TYR A 269 18.82 -12.92 -6.06
N ASN A 270 19.24 -14.03 -5.44
CA ASN A 270 20.07 -15.06 -6.09
C ASN A 270 19.24 -16.00 -6.96
N ASP A 271 19.90 -16.81 -7.78
CA ASP A 271 19.27 -17.80 -8.66
C ASP A 271 18.39 -18.84 -7.92
N ASP A 272 18.63 -19.05 -6.63
CA ASP A 272 17.84 -19.93 -5.75
C ASP A 272 16.64 -19.21 -5.09
N LEU A 273 16.34 -17.99 -5.50
CA LEU A 273 15.34 -17.08 -4.93
C LEU A 273 15.65 -16.62 -3.49
N GLY A 274 16.86 -16.85 -2.98
CA GLY A 274 17.35 -16.26 -1.74
C GLY A 274 17.61 -14.76 -1.90
N TYR A 275 17.63 -14.03 -0.78
CA TYR A 275 17.98 -12.62 -0.79
C TYR A 275 19.49 -12.46 -0.90
N GLU A 276 19.98 -11.82 -1.97
CA GLU A 276 21.34 -11.31 -2.06
C GLU A 276 21.45 -10.00 -1.27
N SER A 277 20.45 -9.13 -1.43
CA SER A 277 20.30 -7.90 -0.68
C SER A 277 18.84 -7.70 -0.30
N THR A 278 18.56 -7.52 0.98
CA THR A 278 17.20 -7.31 1.48
C THR A 278 16.84 -5.83 1.44
N GLY A 279 15.92 -5.45 0.58
CA GLY A 279 15.29 -4.14 0.54
C GLY A 279 14.22 -3.97 1.61
N LYS A 280 13.31 -3.01 1.41
CA LYS A 280 12.21 -2.71 2.33
C LYS A 280 10.89 -2.79 1.59
N ASP A 281 10.12 -3.82 1.90
CA ASP A 281 8.71 -3.89 1.56
C ASP A 281 7.85 -3.44 2.75
N ILE A 282 6.56 -3.23 2.53
CA ILE A 282 5.71 -2.51 3.48
C ILE A 282 4.73 -3.46 4.15
N SER A 283 4.56 -3.32 5.46
CA SER A 283 3.43 -3.84 6.23
C SER A 283 2.65 -2.71 6.88
N CYS A 284 1.37 -2.98 7.21
CA CYS A 284 0.48 -1.96 7.75
C CYS A 284 -0.09 -2.38 9.09
N ASN A 285 0.26 -1.63 10.12
CA ASN A 285 -0.25 -1.80 11.47
C ASN A 285 -1.45 -0.86 11.65
N LEU A 286 -2.67 -1.39 11.49
CA LEU A 286 -3.88 -0.60 11.37
C LEU A 286 -4.82 -0.70 12.59
N GLY A 287 -5.47 0.39 12.88
CA GLY A 287 -6.60 0.50 13.80
C GLY A 287 -7.35 1.79 13.52
N SER A 288 -8.54 1.95 14.10
CA SER A 288 -9.38 3.12 13.83
C SER A 288 -9.96 3.69 15.11
N LEU A 289 -10.08 5.02 15.19
CA LEU A 289 -10.87 5.73 16.17
C LEU A 289 -12.28 5.99 15.62
N ASN A 290 -13.27 5.86 16.49
CA ASN A 290 -14.63 6.30 16.19
C ASN A 290 -14.79 7.76 16.64
N ILE A 291 -14.88 8.68 15.69
CA ILE A 291 -14.93 10.12 15.94
C ILE A 291 -15.98 10.50 16.98
N ALA A 292 -17.23 10.02 16.83
CA ALA A 292 -18.29 10.34 17.77
C ALA A 292 -17.97 9.86 19.20
N LYS A 293 -17.43 8.66 19.34
CA LYS A 293 -17.04 8.11 20.65
C LYS A 293 -15.79 8.76 21.23
N THR A 294 -14.85 9.14 20.38
CA THR A 294 -13.62 9.83 20.79
C THR A 294 -13.93 11.26 21.26
N MET A 295 -14.87 11.94 20.62
CA MET A 295 -15.35 13.26 21.07
C MET A 295 -16.09 13.21 22.41
N ASP A 296 -16.71 12.06 22.72
CA ASP A 296 -17.36 11.82 24.02
C ASP A 296 -16.36 11.33 25.10
N SER A 297 -15.07 11.20 24.77
CA SER A 297 -14.04 10.76 25.72
C SER A 297 -13.80 11.83 26.78
N PRO A 298 -13.66 11.44 28.07
CA PRO A 298 -13.27 12.37 29.13
C PRO A 298 -11.82 12.87 28.96
N ASP A 299 -10.99 12.13 28.21
CA ASP A 299 -9.59 12.47 27.91
C ASP A 299 -9.23 12.07 26.48
N PHE A 300 -9.44 13.00 25.57
CA PHE A 300 -9.16 12.84 24.14
C PHE A 300 -7.67 12.47 23.87
N ALA A 301 -6.76 13.14 24.58
CA ALA A 301 -5.33 12.94 24.38
C ALA A 301 -4.93 11.50 24.77
N ARG A 302 -5.43 11.01 25.91
CA ARG A 302 -5.19 9.65 26.37
C ARG A 302 -5.78 8.60 25.43
N THR A 303 -6.97 8.83 24.86
CA THR A 303 -7.58 7.93 23.86
C THR A 303 -6.66 7.77 22.66
N VAL A 304 -6.15 8.87 22.09
CA VAL A 304 -5.22 8.84 20.96
C VAL A 304 -3.89 8.16 21.36
N GLU A 305 -3.30 8.52 22.50
CA GLU A 305 -2.06 7.92 22.99
C GLU A 305 -2.19 6.41 23.19
N THR A 306 -3.29 5.94 23.79
CA THR A 306 -3.55 4.51 24.00
C THR A 306 -3.67 3.76 22.68
N ALA A 307 -4.32 4.34 21.68
CA ALA A 307 -4.44 3.76 20.34
C ALA A 307 -3.04 3.65 19.65
N ILE A 308 -2.22 4.70 19.71
CA ILE A 308 -0.86 4.71 19.17
C ILE A 308 -0.01 3.63 19.81
N ARG A 309 0.01 3.54 21.14
CA ARG A 309 0.75 2.51 21.87
C ARG A 309 0.28 1.09 21.51
N GLY A 310 -1.02 0.89 21.35
CA GLY A 310 -1.57 -0.38 20.89
C GLY A 310 -1.12 -0.76 19.48
N LEU A 311 -1.04 0.21 18.55
CA LEU A 311 -0.56 -0.02 17.19
C LEU A 311 0.96 -0.23 17.13
N THR A 312 1.74 0.49 17.94
CA THR A 312 3.18 0.26 18.10
C THR A 312 3.43 -1.18 18.57
N ALA A 313 2.70 -1.65 19.57
CA ALA A 313 2.80 -3.03 20.03
C ALA A 313 2.46 -4.07 18.94
N VAL A 314 1.53 -3.77 18.03
CA VAL A 314 1.28 -4.64 16.85
C VAL A 314 2.51 -4.70 15.96
N SER A 315 3.20 -3.59 15.70
CA SER A 315 4.45 -3.54 14.94
C SER A 315 5.54 -4.38 15.62
N ASP A 316 5.79 -4.14 16.91
CA ASP A 316 6.82 -4.84 17.71
C ASP A 316 6.60 -6.37 17.78
N MET A 317 5.35 -6.79 17.72
CA MET A 317 4.97 -8.22 17.78
C MET A 317 4.88 -8.89 16.41
N SER A 318 5.07 -8.16 15.31
CA SER A 318 4.90 -8.65 13.94
C SER A 318 6.23 -9.08 13.36
N HIS A 319 6.53 -10.40 13.43
CA HIS A 319 7.75 -11.00 12.89
C HIS A 319 7.45 -11.86 11.66
N ILE A 320 7.68 -11.29 10.47
CA ILE A 320 7.32 -11.92 9.20
C ILE A 320 8.55 -12.54 8.53
N ARG A 321 9.20 -13.47 9.20
CA ARG A 321 10.44 -14.13 8.78
C ARG A 321 10.36 -14.87 7.42
N SER A 322 9.15 -15.22 6.98
CA SER A 322 8.95 -15.86 5.67
C SER A 322 9.15 -14.89 4.49
N VAL A 323 9.07 -13.55 4.75
CA VAL A 323 9.32 -12.50 3.78
C VAL A 323 10.22 -11.44 4.43
N PRO A 324 11.54 -11.66 4.44
CA PRO A 324 12.53 -10.81 5.12
C PRO A 324 12.47 -9.33 4.77
N SER A 325 12.09 -8.98 3.54
CA SER A 325 11.92 -7.57 3.12
C SER A 325 10.77 -6.86 3.84
N ILE A 326 9.69 -7.60 4.17
CA ILE A 326 8.59 -7.08 5.00
C ILE A 326 9.04 -6.93 6.46
N GLU A 327 9.74 -7.93 7.01
CA GLU A 327 10.27 -7.85 8.38
C GLU A 327 11.18 -6.63 8.53
N LYS A 328 12.17 -6.49 7.64
CA LYS A 328 13.06 -5.32 7.64
C LYS A 328 12.31 -3.99 7.47
N GLY A 329 11.34 -3.92 6.56
CA GLY A 329 10.54 -2.70 6.37
C GLY A 329 9.71 -2.33 7.60
N ASN A 330 9.16 -3.31 8.32
CA ASN A 330 8.47 -3.09 9.60
C ASN A 330 9.43 -2.63 10.70
N ASP A 331 10.57 -3.29 10.84
CA ASP A 331 11.56 -2.98 11.88
C ASP A 331 12.18 -1.58 11.69
N ASP A 332 12.48 -1.20 10.43
CA ASP A 332 13.07 0.09 10.11
C ASP A 332 12.07 1.27 10.19
N SER A 333 10.78 1.01 9.94
CA SER A 333 9.79 2.10 9.83
C SER A 333 8.85 2.21 11.04
N HIS A 334 8.53 1.11 11.71
CA HIS A 334 7.47 1.03 12.73
C HIS A 334 6.20 1.78 12.32
N ALA A 335 5.90 1.78 11.02
CA ALA A 335 4.81 2.57 10.47
C ALA A 335 3.45 2.06 10.94
N ILE A 336 2.59 2.98 11.37
CA ILE A 336 1.24 2.70 11.84
C ILE A 336 0.21 3.54 11.07
N GLY A 337 -1.00 3.01 10.95
CA GLY A 337 -2.14 3.71 10.37
C GLY A 337 -3.29 3.83 11.37
N LEU A 338 -3.56 5.04 11.84
CA LEU A 338 -4.69 5.33 12.72
C LEU A 338 -5.85 5.93 11.91
N GLY A 339 -6.76 5.05 11.46
CA GLY A 339 -7.95 5.43 10.72
C GLY A 339 -8.97 6.18 11.57
N GLN A 340 -9.86 6.90 10.90
CA GLN A 340 -10.93 7.69 11.53
C GLN A 340 -12.27 7.29 10.92
N MET A 341 -13.20 6.82 11.72
CA MET A 341 -14.52 6.40 11.24
C MET A 341 -15.65 7.22 11.89
N ASN A 342 -16.81 7.23 11.23
CA ASN A 342 -18.03 7.83 11.74
C ASN A 342 -18.02 9.39 11.76
N LEU A 343 -17.29 10.05 10.84
CA LEU A 343 -17.33 11.51 10.69
C LEU A 343 -18.75 11.99 10.38
N HIS A 344 -19.38 11.43 9.36
CA HIS A 344 -20.74 11.81 8.97
C HIS A 344 -21.75 11.58 10.11
N GLY A 345 -21.66 10.45 10.83
CA GLY A 345 -22.54 10.16 11.95
C GLY A 345 -22.37 11.15 13.12
N TYR A 346 -21.13 11.60 13.38
CA TYR A 346 -20.88 12.66 14.35
C TYR A 346 -21.50 13.99 13.91
N LEU A 347 -21.23 14.45 12.69
CA LEU A 347 -21.79 15.69 12.15
C LEU A 347 -23.32 15.65 12.16
N ALA A 348 -23.94 14.53 11.77
CA ALA A 348 -25.40 14.36 11.81
C ALA A 348 -25.94 14.45 13.24
N ARG A 349 -25.28 13.86 14.23
CA ARG A 349 -25.61 13.97 15.65
C ARG A 349 -25.59 15.43 16.12
N GLU A 350 -24.58 16.17 15.76
CA GLU A 350 -24.40 17.59 16.09
C GLU A 350 -25.23 18.54 15.20
N ARG A 351 -26.02 18.00 14.25
CA ARG A 351 -26.83 18.74 13.29
C ARG A 351 -26.03 19.66 12.37
N VAL A 352 -24.80 19.27 12.05
CA VAL A 352 -23.91 19.96 11.12
C VAL A 352 -23.99 19.26 9.77
N TYR A 353 -24.18 20.04 8.69
CA TYR A 353 -24.24 19.47 7.34
C TYR A 353 -22.84 19.05 6.86
N TYR A 354 -22.77 17.87 6.26
CA TYR A 354 -21.53 17.40 5.63
C TYR A 354 -21.14 18.33 4.46
N GLY A 355 -19.89 18.82 4.50
CA GLY A 355 -19.38 19.78 3.50
C GLY A 355 -19.79 21.24 3.73
N SER A 356 -20.51 21.58 4.81
CA SER A 356 -20.70 22.94 5.24
C SER A 356 -19.40 23.55 5.79
N GLU A 357 -19.30 24.86 5.86
CA GLU A 357 -18.16 25.56 6.45
C GLU A 357 -17.87 25.07 7.88
N GLU A 358 -18.90 25.00 8.72
CA GLU A 358 -18.78 24.46 10.09
C GLU A 358 -18.29 23.01 10.12
N GLY A 359 -18.80 22.16 9.19
CA GLY A 359 -18.38 20.77 9.07
C GLY A 359 -16.92 20.62 8.62
N ILE A 360 -16.47 21.49 7.73
CA ILE A 360 -15.07 21.54 7.27
C ILE A 360 -14.16 22.00 8.41
N ASP A 361 -14.55 23.06 9.14
CA ASP A 361 -13.78 23.60 10.27
C ASP A 361 -13.64 22.55 11.38
N PHE A 362 -14.74 21.88 11.76
CA PHE A 362 -14.67 20.77 12.71
C PHE A 362 -13.71 19.68 12.23
N THR A 363 -13.83 19.28 10.98
CA THR A 363 -12.98 18.22 10.40
C THR A 363 -11.51 18.60 10.48
N ASN A 364 -11.16 19.80 10.08
CA ASN A 364 -9.78 20.31 10.15
C ASN A 364 -9.23 20.31 11.57
N LEU A 365 -10.00 20.83 12.54
CA LEU A 365 -9.59 20.90 13.94
C LEU A 365 -9.46 19.50 14.55
N TYR A 366 -10.39 18.60 14.26
CA TYR A 366 -10.34 17.23 14.76
C TYR A 366 -9.10 16.49 14.26
N PHE A 367 -8.85 16.50 12.95
CA PHE A 367 -7.69 15.82 12.37
C PHE A 367 -6.37 16.46 12.80
N TYR A 368 -6.33 17.78 12.97
CA TYR A 368 -5.18 18.45 13.56
C TYR A 368 -4.90 17.96 14.99
N ALA A 369 -5.91 17.90 15.84
CA ALA A 369 -5.78 17.43 17.22
C ALA A 369 -5.33 15.97 17.29
N VAL A 370 -5.95 15.07 16.48
CA VAL A 370 -5.52 13.67 16.40
C VAL A 370 -4.06 13.56 15.96
N THR A 371 -3.68 14.27 14.91
CA THR A 371 -2.30 14.25 14.39
C THR A 371 -1.30 14.75 15.44
N TYR A 372 -1.61 15.87 16.11
CA TYR A 372 -0.77 16.39 17.18
C TYR A 372 -0.54 15.38 18.31
N HIS A 373 -1.61 14.77 18.81
CA HIS A 373 -1.50 13.79 19.90
C HIS A 373 -0.85 12.48 19.45
N ALA A 374 -1.09 12.06 18.21
CA ALA A 374 -0.48 10.87 17.64
C ALA A 374 1.05 11.04 17.50
N VAL A 375 1.51 12.15 16.91
CA VAL A 375 2.95 12.45 16.76
C VAL A 375 3.60 12.60 18.14
N ARG A 376 2.94 13.27 19.08
CA ARG A 376 3.43 13.40 20.47
C ARG A 376 3.57 12.04 21.15
N ALA A 377 2.59 11.14 20.97
CA ALA A 377 2.63 9.79 21.55
C ALA A 377 3.74 8.96 20.92
N SER A 378 3.89 9.01 19.59
CA SER A 378 4.96 8.32 18.87
C SER A 378 6.34 8.80 19.31
N ASN A 379 6.55 10.11 19.43
CA ASN A 379 7.81 10.68 19.92
C ASN A 379 8.17 10.18 21.33
N ARG A 380 7.18 10.09 22.23
CA ARG A 380 7.39 9.54 23.58
C ARG A 380 7.78 8.06 23.54
N CYS A 381 7.18 7.26 22.68
CA CYS A 381 7.56 5.85 22.53
C CYS A 381 9.03 5.73 22.09
N LEU A 382 9.48 6.55 21.15
CA LEU A 382 10.86 6.56 20.65
C LEU A 382 11.86 6.97 21.74
N LEU A 383 11.55 7.97 22.57
CA LEU A 383 12.42 8.42 23.65
C LEU A 383 12.64 7.31 24.69
N TYR A 384 11.63 6.53 25.02
CA TYR A 384 11.77 5.42 25.98
C TYR A 384 12.58 4.25 25.41
N THR A 385 12.61 4.04 24.11
CA THR A 385 13.41 2.99 23.48
C THR A 385 14.85 3.39 23.24
N SER A 386 15.13 4.66 22.96
CA SER A 386 16.51 5.19 22.80
C SER A 386 17.25 5.33 24.13
N ASP A 387 16.58 5.79 25.20
CA ASP A 387 17.22 5.90 26.53
C ASP A 387 17.60 4.53 27.11
N ALA A 388 16.83 3.47 26.80
CA ALA A 388 17.18 2.12 27.22
C ALA A 388 18.42 1.56 26.50
N ALA A 389 18.66 1.98 25.24
CA ALA A 389 19.85 1.59 24.49
C ALA A 389 21.13 2.33 24.96
N ASP A 390 21.00 3.60 25.37
CA ASP A 390 22.11 4.41 25.85
C ASP A 390 22.54 4.02 27.26
N GLU A 391 21.67 3.42 28.08
CA GLU A 391 22.03 2.92 29.44
C GLU A 391 22.78 1.58 29.40
N GLU A 392 22.61 0.75 28.35
CA GLU A 392 23.38 -0.50 28.21
C GLU A 392 24.81 -0.27 27.68
N ASP A 393 25.09 0.82 26.98
CA ASP A 393 26.44 1.16 26.46
C ASP A 393 27.27 1.99 27.42
N SER A 394 26.74 2.45 28.54
CA SER A 394 27.45 3.21 29.56
C SER A 394 27.79 2.38 30.80
#